data_04811acd9c7397b529a7807320afdecf
#
_entry.id   04811acd9c7397b529a7807320afdecf
#
_cell.length_a   1.000
_cell.length_b   1.000
_cell.length_c   1.000
_cell.angle_alpha   90.00
_cell.angle_beta   90.00
_cell.angle_gamma   90.00
#
_symmetry.space_group_name_H-M   'P 1'
#
loop_
_entity.id
_entity.type
_entity.pdbx_description
1 polymer ?
#
loop_
_entity_poly.entity_id
_entity_poly.type
_entity_poly.pdbx_seq_one_letter_code
_entity_poly.pdbx_strand_id
1 'polypeptide(L)'
;KAQTASLKYKAKDGEVYELNLIDTPGHVDFSYEVSRSLSACEGALLVVDATQGVEAQTVANCYTAIDLGVTVLPVLNKMDLQSANPDAAAEEIEDVIGIDATDAKLQALVIDSWFDNYVGVVMLVRVVNGTLRPKDKIRLMATGANHLVEQLGVFTPKSQSRTSLSAGEVGFVIAGIKELKDARVGDTVTSAQNPADEAVPGFKEVKPQVFAGLYPVESNQYDALRDALTKLQLNDAALQFEPEVSQALGFGFRAGFLGLLHMDIVQERLEREYNMDLITTAPSVVYEVLQTDGTVVHVENPSKLPPVDKIDEIREPIDTVTIFVPDEYVGAVMKLCQDKRGIQTNLAYHGRQVHLTYELPLAEIVLDFFDRMKSMTRGYASMDYEFKEYRASDVVRVDMLINGDRVDALSSILHRSNAIFRGREIAQRLRSLIPRQMYEVSIQAAIGANIIARENVKALRKNVLAKCYGGDITRK
;
A
#
# COMPACT_ATOMS: atom_id res chain seq x y z
N LYS A 1 -7.49 -7.60 3.63
CA LYS A 1 -7.22 -8.79 2.84
C LYS A 1 -8.54 -9.39 2.37
N ALA A 2 -8.63 -9.86 1.12
CA ALA A 2 -9.84 -10.49 0.58
C ALA A 2 -10.27 -11.72 1.40
N GLN A 3 -11.58 -11.90 1.58
CA GLN A 3 -12.16 -13.04 2.26
C GLN A 3 -13.12 -13.78 1.32
N THR A 4 -13.22 -15.10 1.46
CA THR A 4 -14.05 -15.94 0.59
C THR A 4 -15.09 -16.71 1.36
N ALA A 5 -16.27 -16.88 0.76
CA ALA A 5 -17.34 -17.72 1.29
C ALA A 5 -18.09 -18.41 0.15
N SER A 6 -18.41 -19.70 0.34
CA SER A 6 -19.24 -20.48 -0.60
C SER A 6 -20.63 -20.72 -0.02
N LEU A 7 -21.66 -20.45 -0.82
CA LEU A 7 -23.08 -20.56 -0.45
C LEU A 7 -23.80 -21.47 -1.44
N LYS A 8 -24.77 -22.25 -0.95
CA LYS A 8 -25.71 -22.99 -1.81
C LYS A 8 -27.04 -22.25 -1.92
N TYR A 9 -27.42 -21.94 -3.14
CA TYR A 9 -28.66 -21.25 -3.45
C TYR A 9 -29.58 -22.14 -4.30
N LYS A 10 -30.79 -22.39 -3.80
CA LYS A 10 -31.82 -23.07 -4.59
C LYS A 10 -32.63 -22.03 -5.35
N ALA A 11 -32.43 -21.99 -6.67
CA ALA A 11 -33.10 -21.03 -7.53
C ALA A 11 -34.57 -21.39 -7.82
N LYS A 12 -35.29 -20.45 -8.44
CA LYS A 12 -36.73 -20.62 -8.78
C LYS A 12 -36.95 -21.66 -9.88
N ASP A 13 -35.94 -21.98 -10.66
CA ASP A 13 -35.95 -23.09 -11.65
C ASP A 13 -35.90 -24.49 -11.02
N GLY A 14 -35.63 -24.56 -9.71
CA GLY A 14 -35.55 -25.80 -8.93
C GLY A 14 -34.13 -26.34 -8.78
N GLU A 15 -33.16 -25.79 -9.55
CA GLU A 15 -31.75 -26.17 -9.50
C GLU A 15 -31.05 -25.56 -8.28
N VAL A 16 -29.96 -26.21 -7.85
CA VAL A 16 -29.13 -25.74 -6.74
C VAL A 16 -27.80 -25.21 -7.27
N TYR A 17 -27.62 -23.91 -7.16
CA TYR A 17 -26.39 -23.23 -7.55
C TYR A 17 -25.44 -23.10 -6.36
N GLU A 18 -24.15 -23.14 -6.64
CA GLU A 18 -23.11 -22.82 -5.67
C GLU A 18 -22.55 -21.42 -5.99
N LEU A 19 -22.72 -20.49 -5.05
CA LEU A 19 -22.24 -19.11 -5.17
C LEU A 19 -20.97 -18.95 -4.35
N ASN A 20 -19.89 -18.59 -4.99
CA ASN A 20 -18.62 -18.28 -4.33
C ASN A 20 -18.46 -16.77 -4.24
N LEU A 21 -18.44 -16.23 -3.04
CA LEU A 21 -18.28 -14.79 -2.79
C LEU A 21 -16.84 -14.49 -2.37
N ILE A 22 -16.29 -13.43 -2.92
CA ILE A 22 -14.99 -12.87 -2.53
C ILE A 22 -15.23 -11.42 -2.11
N ASP A 23 -15.07 -11.13 -0.82
CA ASP A 23 -15.14 -9.78 -0.30
C ASP A 23 -13.77 -9.11 -0.42
N THR A 24 -13.73 -7.90 -1.00
CA THR A 24 -12.50 -7.17 -1.29
C THR A 24 -12.47 -5.82 -0.58
N PRO A 25 -11.30 -5.37 -0.09
CA PRO A 25 -11.16 -4.02 0.44
C PRO A 25 -11.36 -2.98 -0.67
N GLY A 26 -12.09 -1.90 -0.36
CA GLY A 26 -12.39 -0.83 -1.33
C GLY A 26 -11.35 0.29 -1.42
N HIS A 27 -10.27 0.29 -0.62
CA HIS A 27 -9.29 1.37 -0.58
C HIS A 27 -8.26 1.23 -1.72
N VAL A 28 -7.79 2.37 -2.24
CA VAL A 28 -6.84 2.45 -3.38
C VAL A 28 -5.55 1.66 -3.18
N ASP A 29 -5.01 1.63 -1.96
CA ASP A 29 -3.80 0.85 -1.64
C ASP A 29 -3.97 -0.66 -1.85
N PHE A 30 -5.20 -1.13 -1.97
CA PHE A 30 -5.55 -2.53 -2.22
C PHE A 30 -6.07 -2.80 -3.65
N SER A 31 -5.88 -1.87 -4.59
CA SER A 31 -6.27 -2.04 -6.01
C SER A 31 -5.73 -3.33 -6.62
N TYR A 32 -4.52 -3.75 -6.22
CA TYR A 32 -3.94 -5.03 -6.60
C TYR A 32 -4.72 -6.24 -6.07
N GLU A 33 -5.16 -6.23 -4.80
CA GLU A 33 -6.00 -7.31 -4.25
C GLU A 33 -7.37 -7.35 -4.93
N VAL A 34 -7.93 -6.17 -5.25
CA VAL A 34 -9.18 -6.05 -6.00
C VAL A 34 -9.03 -6.65 -7.40
N SER A 35 -8.01 -6.25 -8.15
CA SER A 35 -7.74 -6.79 -9.50
C SER A 35 -7.55 -8.31 -9.50
N ARG A 36 -6.81 -8.84 -8.52
CA ARG A 36 -6.64 -10.29 -8.33
C ARG A 36 -7.97 -11.01 -8.10
N SER A 37 -8.78 -10.45 -7.20
CA SER A 37 -10.07 -11.03 -6.85
C SER A 37 -11.02 -11.00 -8.04
N LEU A 38 -11.07 -9.87 -8.76
CA LEU A 38 -11.89 -9.72 -9.96
C LEU A 38 -11.48 -10.70 -11.07
N SER A 39 -10.18 -10.93 -11.28
CA SER A 39 -9.70 -11.93 -12.26
C SER A 39 -10.15 -13.37 -11.92
N ALA A 40 -10.60 -13.61 -10.71
CA ALA A 40 -11.11 -14.90 -10.25
C ALA A 40 -12.64 -14.98 -10.28
N CYS A 41 -13.33 -13.90 -10.64
CA CYS A 41 -14.80 -13.80 -10.59
C CYS A 41 -15.39 -13.78 -11.99
N GLU A 42 -16.58 -14.34 -12.13
CA GLU A 42 -17.44 -14.27 -13.33
C GLU A 42 -18.35 -13.05 -13.30
N GLY A 43 -18.65 -12.59 -12.09
CA GLY A 43 -19.45 -11.41 -11.83
C GLY A 43 -18.96 -10.66 -10.61
N ALA A 44 -19.19 -9.36 -10.57
CA ALA A 44 -18.86 -8.51 -9.44
C ALA A 44 -20.12 -7.81 -8.93
N LEU A 45 -20.30 -7.78 -7.61
CA LEU A 45 -21.29 -6.93 -6.98
C LEU A 45 -20.66 -5.57 -6.69
N LEU A 46 -21.09 -4.55 -7.44
CA LEU A 46 -20.66 -3.18 -7.24
C LEU A 46 -21.50 -2.55 -6.14
N VAL A 47 -21.01 -2.57 -4.91
CA VAL A 47 -21.73 -2.06 -3.74
C VAL A 47 -21.53 -0.55 -3.65
N VAL A 48 -22.60 0.21 -3.84
CA VAL A 48 -22.59 1.68 -3.84
C VAL A 48 -23.37 2.19 -2.63
N ASP A 49 -22.77 3.14 -1.90
CA ASP A 49 -23.45 3.83 -0.80
C ASP A 49 -24.49 4.81 -1.35
N ALA A 50 -25.75 4.55 -1.12
CA ALA A 50 -26.85 5.38 -1.62
C ALA A 50 -26.88 6.81 -1.04
N THR A 51 -26.05 7.11 -0.04
CA THR A 51 -25.92 8.46 0.55
C THR A 51 -24.79 9.28 -0.06
N GLN A 52 -23.76 8.62 -0.60
CA GLN A 52 -22.58 9.26 -1.17
C GLN A 52 -22.53 9.17 -2.70
N GLY A 53 -23.29 8.22 -3.30
CA GLY A 53 -23.27 7.96 -4.73
C GLY A 53 -22.01 7.19 -5.18
N VAL A 54 -21.66 7.35 -6.45
CA VAL A 54 -20.50 6.71 -7.06
C VAL A 54 -19.21 7.45 -6.68
N GLU A 55 -18.30 6.77 -5.97
CA GLU A 55 -16.99 7.29 -5.60
C GLU A 55 -15.90 6.94 -6.63
N ALA A 56 -14.73 7.61 -6.55
CA ALA A 56 -13.59 7.35 -7.44
C ALA A 56 -13.17 5.88 -7.43
N GLN A 57 -13.16 5.27 -6.26
CA GLN A 57 -12.80 3.85 -6.10
C GLN A 57 -13.84 2.91 -6.70
N THR A 58 -15.13 3.28 -6.61
CA THR A 58 -16.23 2.56 -7.26
C THR A 58 -16.04 2.52 -8.78
N VAL A 59 -15.71 3.67 -9.37
CA VAL A 59 -15.47 3.81 -10.81
C VAL A 59 -14.20 3.05 -11.23
N ALA A 60 -13.09 3.23 -10.51
CA ALA A 60 -11.83 2.56 -10.80
C ALA A 60 -11.97 1.03 -10.72
N ASN A 61 -12.62 0.51 -9.67
CA ASN A 61 -12.87 -0.92 -9.53
C ASN A 61 -13.85 -1.44 -10.60
N CYS A 62 -14.84 -0.65 -10.98
CA CYS A 62 -15.78 -0.99 -12.04
C CYS A 62 -15.08 -1.09 -13.40
N TYR A 63 -14.26 -0.11 -13.77
CA TYR A 63 -13.46 -0.19 -15.02
C TYR A 63 -12.49 -1.37 -15.00
N THR A 64 -11.85 -1.64 -13.86
CA THR A 64 -11.00 -2.83 -13.71
C THR A 64 -11.79 -4.13 -13.94
N ALA A 65 -13.02 -4.21 -13.46
CA ALA A 65 -13.88 -5.37 -13.69
C ALA A 65 -14.25 -5.52 -15.17
N ILE A 66 -14.55 -4.41 -15.85
CA ILE A 66 -14.90 -4.39 -17.29
C ILE A 66 -13.70 -4.78 -18.15
N ASP A 67 -12.53 -4.21 -17.87
CA ASP A 67 -11.29 -4.54 -18.60
C ASP A 67 -10.91 -6.01 -18.48
N LEU A 68 -11.32 -6.65 -17.38
CA LEU A 68 -11.16 -8.08 -17.15
C LEU A 68 -12.33 -8.92 -17.71
N GLY A 69 -13.32 -8.31 -18.36
CA GLY A 69 -14.49 -8.98 -18.90
C GLY A 69 -15.48 -9.52 -17.84
N VAL A 70 -15.43 -8.99 -16.61
CA VAL A 70 -16.28 -9.41 -15.50
C VAL A 70 -17.63 -8.68 -15.58
N THR A 71 -18.74 -9.44 -15.48
CA THR A 71 -20.09 -8.84 -15.42
C THR A 71 -20.27 -8.10 -14.09
N VAL A 72 -20.71 -6.85 -14.15
CA VAL A 72 -20.93 -6.03 -12.96
C VAL A 72 -22.41 -5.90 -12.66
N LEU A 73 -22.82 -6.24 -11.42
CA LEU A 73 -24.18 -6.05 -10.89
C LEU A 73 -24.17 -4.98 -9.80
N PRO A 74 -24.81 -3.83 -10.02
CA PRO A 74 -24.87 -2.79 -9.00
C PRO A 74 -25.79 -3.15 -7.85
N VAL A 75 -25.36 -2.82 -6.62
CA VAL A 75 -26.10 -3.02 -5.38
C VAL A 75 -26.07 -1.72 -4.57
N LEU A 76 -27.22 -1.16 -4.28
CA LEU A 76 -27.33 0.02 -3.42
C LEU A 76 -27.33 -0.39 -1.96
N ASN A 77 -26.44 0.18 -1.18
CA ASN A 77 -26.31 -0.05 0.25
C ASN A 77 -26.73 1.19 1.06
N LYS A 78 -26.95 1.02 2.35
CA LYS A 78 -27.38 2.08 3.30
C LYS A 78 -28.69 2.78 2.91
N MET A 79 -29.61 2.04 2.29
CA MET A 79 -30.93 2.50 1.87
C MET A 79 -31.83 2.90 3.05
N ASP A 80 -31.51 2.50 4.26
CA ASP A 80 -32.19 2.80 5.52
C ASP A 80 -31.87 4.22 6.06
N LEU A 81 -30.86 4.88 5.53
CA LEU A 81 -30.48 6.22 5.96
C LEU A 81 -31.34 7.32 5.32
N GLN A 82 -31.70 8.35 6.08
CA GLN A 82 -32.53 9.47 5.59
C GLN A 82 -31.89 10.29 4.45
N SER A 83 -30.58 10.24 4.32
CA SER A 83 -29.81 10.90 3.26
C SER A 83 -29.64 10.05 2.00
N ALA A 84 -30.15 8.82 1.97
CA ALA A 84 -30.05 7.94 0.83
C ALA A 84 -30.88 8.46 -0.35
N ASN A 85 -30.27 8.51 -1.54
CA ASN A 85 -30.93 8.85 -2.80
C ASN A 85 -30.67 7.74 -3.84
N PRO A 86 -31.49 6.67 -3.82
CA PRO A 86 -31.28 5.51 -4.67
C PRO A 86 -31.43 5.79 -6.16
N ASP A 87 -32.34 6.69 -6.55
CA ASP A 87 -32.62 7.00 -7.94
C ASP A 87 -31.40 7.72 -8.59
N ALA A 88 -30.81 8.67 -7.88
CA ALA A 88 -29.59 9.34 -8.36
C ALA A 88 -28.37 8.40 -8.41
N ALA A 89 -28.26 7.47 -7.47
CA ALA A 89 -27.17 6.49 -7.47
C ALA A 89 -27.34 5.44 -8.58
N ALA A 90 -28.57 5.09 -8.94
CA ALA A 90 -28.86 4.15 -10.03
C ALA A 90 -28.57 4.75 -11.41
N GLU A 91 -28.92 6.02 -11.64
CA GLU A 91 -28.59 6.71 -12.90
C GLU A 91 -27.07 6.79 -13.18
N GLU A 92 -26.26 6.88 -12.12
CA GLU A 92 -24.78 6.91 -12.25
C GLU A 92 -24.17 5.55 -12.64
N ILE A 93 -24.90 4.46 -12.48
CA ILE A 93 -24.38 3.08 -12.66
C ILE A 93 -24.72 2.50 -14.04
N GLU A 94 -25.79 2.98 -14.72
CA GLU A 94 -26.41 2.32 -15.89
C GLU A 94 -25.50 2.22 -17.14
N ASP A 95 -24.44 3.01 -17.23
CA ASP A 95 -23.64 3.17 -18.47
C ASP A 95 -22.54 2.10 -18.71
N VAL A 96 -22.43 1.01 -17.93
CA VAL A 96 -21.12 0.36 -17.72
C VAL A 96 -20.96 -1.17 -17.96
N ILE A 97 -21.86 -2.02 -18.57
CA ILE A 97 -21.73 -3.52 -18.57
C ILE A 97 -21.72 -4.28 -19.90
N GLY A 98 -20.91 -5.48 -20.06
CA GLY A 98 -20.93 -6.48 -21.18
C GLY A 98 -20.04 -7.76 -21.02
N ILE A 99 -20.18 -8.99 -21.78
CA ILE A 99 -19.82 -10.39 -21.36
C ILE A 99 -19.34 -11.39 -22.44
N ASP A 100 -18.59 -12.57 -22.17
CA ASP A 100 -18.81 -14.06 -22.41
C ASP A 100 -17.59 -15.06 -22.40
N ALA A 101 -17.75 -16.47 -22.36
CA ALA A 101 -16.74 -17.53 -22.04
C ALA A 101 -16.86 -18.92 -22.73
N THR A 102 -15.80 -19.85 -22.73
CA THR A 102 -15.83 -21.35 -22.93
C THR A 102 -14.53 -22.15 -22.60
N ASP A 103 -14.53 -23.55 -22.64
CA ASP A 103 -13.88 -24.63 -21.85
C ASP A 103 -12.58 -25.31 -22.39
N ALA A 104 -11.66 -25.90 -21.53
CA ALA A 104 -10.48 -26.73 -21.87
C ALA A 104 -9.73 -27.45 -20.69
N LYS A 105 -8.41 -27.83 -20.76
CA LYS A 105 -7.54 -28.55 -19.81
C LYS A 105 -7.53 -27.91 -18.40
N LEU A 106 -7.15 -28.69 -17.36
CA LEU A 106 -7.08 -28.13 -16.00
C LEU A 106 -6.21 -26.88 -15.95
N GLN A 107 -6.82 -25.81 -15.58
CA GLN A 107 -6.21 -24.51 -15.30
C GLN A 107 -6.88 -23.94 -14.07
N ALA A 108 -6.12 -23.70 -13.01
CA ALA A 108 -6.62 -23.02 -11.83
C ALA A 108 -5.68 -21.86 -11.50
N LEU A 109 -6.26 -20.68 -11.31
CA LEU A 109 -5.53 -19.47 -10.98
C LEU A 109 -5.33 -19.41 -9.46
N VAL A 110 -4.09 -19.21 -9.00
CA VAL A 110 -3.79 -18.94 -7.60
C VAL A 110 -4.15 -17.49 -7.29
N ILE A 111 -5.25 -17.29 -6.56
CA ILE A 111 -5.75 -15.97 -6.18
C ILE A 111 -5.02 -15.43 -4.98
N ASP A 112 -4.78 -16.29 -3.98
CA ASP A 112 -4.08 -15.97 -2.76
C ASP A 112 -3.32 -17.18 -2.23
N SER A 113 -2.33 -16.96 -1.38
CA SER A 113 -1.62 -18.02 -0.70
C SER A 113 -1.18 -17.52 0.68
N TRP A 114 -1.23 -18.39 1.68
CA TRP A 114 -0.77 -18.09 3.03
C TRP A 114 -0.12 -19.31 3.67
N PHE A 115 0.67 -19.08 4.69
CA PHE A 115 1.30 -20.14 5.44
C PHE A 115 0.46 -20.47 6.68
N ASP A 116 0.15 -21.73 6.84
CA ASP A 116 -0.46 -22.29 8.04
C ASP A 116 0.58 -23.16 8.76
N ASN A 117 0.70 -23.00 10.09
CA ASN A 117 1.72 -23.67 10.87
C ASN A 117 1.55 -25.20 10.93
N TYR A 118 0.38 -25.73 10.60
CA TYR A 118 0.06 -27.16 10.69
C TYR A 118 0.12 -27.85 9.33
N VAL A 119 -0.33 -27.19 8.27
CA VAL A 119 -0.50 -27.80 6.94
C VAL A 119 0.44 -27.21 5.87
N GLY A 120 1.28 -26.24 6.23
CA GLY A 120 2.17 -25.56 5.31
C GLY A 120 1.46 -24.52 4.46
N VAL A 121 1.83 -24.39 3.19
CA VAL A 121 1.22 -23.39 2.30
C VAL A 121 -0.16 -23.85 1.86
N VAL A 122 -1.15 -22.98 2.11
CA VAL A 122 -2.52 -23.11 1.61
C VAL A 122 -2.69 -22.14 0.45
N MET A 123 -3.05 -22.66 -0.71
CA MET A 123 -3.37 -21.85 -1.88
C MET A 123 -4.89 -21.68 -1.99
N LEU A 124 -5.35 -20.46 -2.19
CA LEU A 124 -6.71 -20.19 -2.66
C LEU A 124 -6.68 -20.15 -4.18
N VAL A 125 -7.47 -21.01 -4.81
CA VAL A 125 -7.47 -21.12 -6.26
C VAL A 125 -8.88 -20.96 -6.82
N ARG A 126 -8.98 -20.39 -8.02
CA ARG A 126 -10.15 -20.50 -8.86
C ARG A 126 -9.85 -21.50 -9.98
N VAL A 127 -10.65 -22.54 -10.08
CA VAL A 127 -10.57 -23.46 -11.22
C VAL A 127 -11.23 -22.78 -12.41
N VAL A 128 -10.44 -22.50 -13.44
CA VAL A 128 -10.91 -21.88 -14.69
C VAL A 128 -11.41 -22.98 -15.62
N ASN A 129 -10.62 -24.03 -15.77
CA ASN A 129 -10.95 -25.16 -16.63
C ASN A 129 -10.60 -26.47 -15.95
N GLY A 130 -11.35 -27.54 -16.27
CA GLY A 130 -11.11 -28.87 -15.76
C GLY A 130 -11.60 -29.09 -14.32
N THR A 131 -11.04 -30.08 -13.65
CA THR A 131 -11.42 -30.45 -12.27
C THR A 131 -10.17 -30.86 -11.50
N LEU A 132 -10.06 -30.37 -10.27
CA LEU A 132 -8.98 -30.69 -9.33
C LEU A 132 -9.50 -31.63 -8.23
N ARG A 133 -8.73 -32.66 -7.88
CA ARG A 133 -9.09 -33.65 -6.87
C ARG A 133 -7.95 -33.92 -5.89
N PRO A 134 -8.24 -34.40 -4.66
CA PRO A 134 -7.19 -34.89 -3.77
C PRO A 134 -6.39 -36.03 -4.45
N LYS A 135 -5.08 -36.05 -4.22
CA LYS A 135 -4.09 -36.96 -4.83
C LYS A 135 -3.76 -36.66 -6.30
N ASP A 136 -4.32 -35.61 -6.90
CA ASP A 136 -3.86 -35.15 -8.19
C ASP A 136 -2.42 -34.64 -8.09
N LYS A 137 -1.60 -34.97 -9.07
CA LYS A 137 -0.28 -34.37 -9.24
C LYS A 137 -0.44 -33.08 -10.02
N ILE A 138 -0.21 -31.98 -9.34
CA ILE A 138 -0.28 -30.63 -9.92
C ILE A 138 1.10 -30.11 -10.26
N ARG A 139 1.15 -29.20 -11.21
CA ARG A 139 2.31 -28.41 -11.59
C ARG A 139 1.97 -26.93 -11.49
N LEU A 140 2.82 -26.19 -10.83
CA LEU A 140 2.80 -24.73 -10.82
C LEU A 140 3.57 -24.23 -12.04
N MET A 141 2.92 -23.45 -12.92
CA MET A 141 3.50 -23.14 -14.24
C MET A 141 4.65 -22.16 -14.16
N ALA A 142 4.61 -21.18 -13.24
CA ALA A 142 5.65 -20.17 -13.09
C ALA A 142 6.96 -20.74 -12.51
N THR A 143 6.86 -21.66 -11.55
CA THR A 143 8.04 -22.25 -10.90
C THR A 143 8.43 -23.60 -11.51
N GLY A 144 7.52 -24.25 -12.24
CA GLY A 144 7.69 -25.60 -12.75
C GLY A 144 7.64 -26.68 -11.68
N ALA A 145 7.40 -26.36 -10.43
CA ALA A 145 7.36 -27.27 -9.31
C ALA A 145 6.15 -28.21 -9.37
N ASN A 146 6.36 -29.47 -9.03
CA ASN A 146 5.30 -30.47 -8.99
C ASN A 146 4.98 -30.83 -7.54
N HIS A 147 3.69 -30.86 -7.21
CA HIS A 147 3.19 -31.16 -5.87
C HIS A 147 2.04 -32.16 -5.96
N LEU A 148 1.76 -32.81 -4.84
CA LEU A 148 0.62 -33.70 -4.69
C LEU A 148 -0.46 -33.00 -3.88
N VAL A 149 -1.67 -32.92 -4.40
CA VAL A 149 -2.81 -32.36 -3.64
C VAL A 149 -3.14 -33.31 -2.49
N GLU A 150 -2.92 -32.85 -1.27
CA GLU A 150 -3.26 -33.59 -0.05
C GLU A 150 -4.72 -33.39 0.32
N GLN A 151 -5.15 -32.12 0.30
CA GLN A 151 -6.50 -31.72 0.67
C GLN A 151 -6.95 -30.54 -0.17
N LEU A 152 -8.25 -30.46 -0.45
CA LEU A 152 -8.91 -29.30 -1.02
C LEU A 152 -10.30 -29.12 -0.45
N GLY A 153 -10.85 -27.95 -0.61
CA GLY A 153 -12.20 -27.63 -0.12
C GLY A 153 -12.58 -26.17 -0.32
N VAL A 154 -13.64 -25.75 0.32
CA VAL A 154 -14.22 -24.40 0.23
C VAL A 154 -14.36 -23.78 1.61
N PHE A 155 -14.56 -22.45 1.68
CA PHE A 155 -14.89 -21.73 2.92
C PHE A 155 -16.39 -21.41 2.98
N THR A 156 -17.09 -21.84 4.07
CA THR A 156 -18.56 -21.69 4.25
C THR A 156 -19.00 -21.23 5.65
N PRO A 157 -18.57 -20.18 6.27
CA PRO A 157 -17.29 -19.45 6.32
C PRO A 157 -16.14 -20.29 6.88
N LYS A 158 -16.40 -21.41 7.56
CA LYS A 158 -15.36 -22.34 8.03
C LYS A 158 -14.89 -23.22 6.86
N SER A 159 -13.64 -23.65 6.91
CA SER A 159 -13.10 -24.59 5.93
C SER A 159 -13.91 -25.90 5.90
N GLN A 160 -14.35 -26.29 4.72
CA GLN A 160 -15.05 -27.55 4.48
C GLN A 160 -14.33 -28.32 3.37
N SER A 161 -13.81 -29.49 3.69
CA SER A 161 -13.16 -30.37 2.71
C SER A 161 -14.15 -30.83 1.63
N ARG A 162 -13.66 -30.90 0.39
CA ARG A 162 -14.40 -31.38 -0.79
C ARG A 162 -13.68 -32.55 -1.44
N THR A 163 -14.38 -33.31 -2.26
CA THR A 163 -13.83 -34.40 -3.07
C THR A 163 -13.30 -33.92 -4.42
N SER A 164 -13.71 -32.72 -4.84
CA SER A 164 -13.26 -32.08 -6.07
C SER A 164 -13.54 -30.59 -6.05
N LEU A 165 -12.82 -29.84 -6.87
CA LEU A 165 -13.13 -28.48 -7.30
C LEU A 165 -13.20 -28.46 -8.82
N SER A 166 -14.32 -28.05 -9.37
CA SER A 166 -14.60 -28.01 -10.81
C SER A 166 -14.48 -26.59 -11.37
N ALA A 167 -14.51 -26.45 -12.69
CA ALA A 167 -14.48 -25.16 -13.36
C ALA A 167 -15.55 -24.20 -12.78
N GLY A 168 -15.14 -22.94 -12.52
CA GLY A 168 -15.95 -21.91 -11.88
C GLY A 168 -15.87 -21.89 -10.34
N GLU A 169 -15.43 -22.96 -9.69
CA GLU A 169 -15.34 -23.03 -8.24
C GLU A 169 -14.08 -22.35 -7.69
N VAL A 170 -14.26 -21.69 -6.53
CA VAL A 170 -13.17 -21.11 -5.74
C VAL A 170 -12.99 -21.93 -4.46
N GLY A 171 -11.78 -22.39 -4.21
CA GLY A 171 -11.51 -23.20 -3.03
C GLY A 171 -10.05 -23.17 -2.59
N PHE A 172 -9.80 -23.74 -1.41
CA PHE A 172 -8.44 -23.89 -0.92
C PHE A 172 -7.83 -25.24 -1.37
N VAL A 173 -6.52 -25.23 -1.60
CA VAL A 173 -5.73 -26.40 -1.96
C VAL A 173 -4.49 -26.47 -1.07
N ILE A 174 -4.29 -27.61 -0.44
CA ILE A 174 -3.10 -27.95 0.35
C ILE A 174 -2.35 -29.04 -0.42
N ALA A 175 -1.10 -28.78 -0.73
CA ALA A 175 -0.29 -29.66 -1.58
C ALA A 175 1.13 -29.91 -1.03
N GLY A 176 1.31 -29.86 0.29
CA GLY A 176 2.59 -30.12 0.96
C GLY A 176 3.71 -29.15 0.58
N ILE A 177 3.34 -27.93 0.14
CA ILE A 177 4.30 -26.89 -0.22
C ILE A 177 4.85 -26.28 1.07
N LYS A 178 6.17 -26.25 1.20
CA LYS A 178 6.84 -25.78 2.42
C LYS A 178 7.28 -24.31 2.33
N GLU A 179 7.52 -23.81 1.13
CA GLU A 179 7.98 -22.45 0.89
C GLU A 179 6.99 -21.69 0.03
N LEU A 180 6.56 -20.52 0.50
CA LEU A 180 5.54 -19.73 -0.20
C LEU A 180 6.02 -19.20 -1.56
N LYS A 181 7.33 -18.99 -1.71
CA LYS A 181 7.90 -18.58 -3.01
C LYS A 181 7.60 -19.57 -4.14
N ASP A 182 7.27 -20.84 -3.80
CA ASP A 182 6.91 -21.87 -4.77
C ASP A 182 5.45 -21.79 -5.21
N ALA A 183 4.57 -21.15 -4.39
CA ALA A 183 3.14 -20.97 -4.70
C ALA A 183 2.82 -19.48 -4.85
N ARG A 184 3.33 -18.89 -5.92
CA ARG A 184 3.14 -17.45 -6.17
C ARG A 184 1.68 -17.14 -6.51
N VAL A 185 1.22 -16.03 -6.00
CA VAL A 185 -0.08 -15.48 -6.39
C VAL A 185 -0.04 -15.06 -7.84
N GLY A 186 -1.10 -15.39 -8.60
CA GLY A 186 -1.15 -15.19 -10.05
C GLY A 186 -0.55 -16.34 -10.87
N ASP A 187 0.02 -17.38 -10.20
CA ASP A 187 0.48 -18.57 -10.89
C ASP A 187 -0.69 -19.46 -11.33
N THR A 188 -0.45 -20.29 -12.33
CA THR A 188 -1.42 -21.25 -12.82
C THR A 188 -1.08 -22.65 -12.30
N VAL A 189 -2.04 -23.25 -11.65
CA VAL A 189 -2.03 -24.66 -11.27
C VAL A 189 -2.60 -25.47 -12.43
N THR A 190 -1.83 -26.43 -12.93
CA THR A 190 -2.25 -27.36 -13.98
C THR A 190 -1.95 -28.80 -13.58
N SER A 191 -2.44 -29.77 -14.38
CA SER A 191 -2.09 -31.18 -14.18
C SER A 191 -0.63 -31.44 -14.54
N ALA A 192 0.11 -32.12 -13.68
CA ALA A 192 1.49 -32.50 -13.99
C ALA A 192 1.57 -33.59 -15.11
N GLN A 193 0.48 -34.35 -15.32
CA GLN A 193 0.40 -35.40 -16.32
C GLN A 193 -0.05 -34.90 -17.70
N ASN A 194 -0.99 -33.94 -17.70
CA ASN A 194 -1.51 -33.30 -18.92
C ASN A 194 -1.56 -31.77 -18.69
N PRO A 195 -0.41 -31.10 -18.73
CA PRO A 195 -0.34 -29.69 -18.46
C PRO A 195 -1.09 -28.85 -19.52
N ALA A 196 -1.63 -27.74 -19.12
CA ALA A 196 -2.17 -26.76 -20.03
C ALA A 196 -1.04 -26.17 -20.89
N ASP A 197 -1.37 -25.76 -22.10
CA ASP A 197 -0.39 -25.22 -23.05
C ASP A 197 -0.03 -23.78 -22.68
N GLU A 198 -1.01 -23.03 -22.13
CA GLU A 198 -0.85 -21.62 -21.73
C GLU A 198 -1.25 -21.43 -20.28
N ALA A 199 -0.57 -20.53 -19.60
CA ALA A 199 -0.95 -20.09 -18.26
C ALA A 199 -2.18 -19.18 -18.34
N VAL A 200 -3.02 -19.21 -17.31
CA VAL A 200 -4.07 -18.20 -17.14
C VAL A 200 -3.39 -16.84 -16.99
N PRO A 201 -3.94 -15.76 -17.59
CA PRO A 201 -3.40 -14.43 -17.38
C PRO A 201 -3.21 -14.13 -15.90
N GLY A 202 -1.97 -13.96 -15.49
CA GLY A 202 -1.61 -13.69 -14.10
C GLY A 202 -1.79 -12.23 -13.73
N PHE A 203 -1.52 -11.93 -12.48
CA PHE A 203 -1.59 -10.55 -11.97
C PHE A 203 -0.33 -9.77 -12.32
N LYS A 204 -0.48 -8.45 -12.56
CA LYS A 204 0.67 -7.56 -12.66
C LYS A 204 1.41 -7.54 -11.32
N GLU A 205 2.74 -7.70 -11.33
CA GLU A 205 3.53 -7.46 -10.14
C GLU A 205 3.41 -5.99 -9.74
N VAL A 206 2.91 -5.76 -8.55
CA VAL A 206 2.86 -4.41 -7.99
C VAL A 206 4.14 -4.17 -7.21
N LYS A 207 4.87 -3.14 -7.62
CA LYS A 207 6.08 -2.71 -6.93
C LYS A 207 5.68 -1.80 -5.76
N PRO A 208 6.36 -1.91 -4.60
CA PRO A 208 6.17 -0.97 -3.52
C PRO A 208 6.45 0.46 -4.00
N GLN A 209 5.62 1.38 -3.54
CA GLN A 209 5.75 2.81 -3.88
C GLN A 209 6.21 3.64 -2.67
N VAL A 210 5.92 3.17 -1.48
CA VAL A 210 6.22 3.83 -0.21
C VAL A 210 7.18 2.98 0.59
N PHE A 211 8.22 3.59 1.14
CA PHE A 211 9.25 2.90 1.91
C PHE A 211 9.42 3.54 3.27
N ALA A 212 9.53 2.72 4.32
CA ALA A 212 9.87 3.17 5.66
C ALA A 212 10.87 2.22 6.34
N GLY A 213 11.68 2.74 7.22
CA GLY A 213 12.52 1.93 8.09
C GLY A 213 11.73 1.45 9.31
N LEU A 214 11.83 0.18 9.62
CA LEU A 214 11.25 -0.47 10.80
C LEU A 214 12.38 -0.92 11.74
N TYR A 215 12.41 -0.37 12.93
CA TYR A 215 13.46 -0.65 13.91
C TYR A 215 12.83 -1.12 15.21
N PRO A 216 13.36 -2.19 15.85
CA PRO A 216 12.89 -2.57 17.16
C PRO A 216 13.38 -1.55 18.21
N VAL A 217 12.54 -1.25 19.20
CA VAL A 217 12.93 -0.37 20.32
C VAL A 217 14.11 -0.95 21.09
N GLU A 218 14.11 -2.28 21.28
CA GLU A 218 15.19 -3.01 21.92
C GLU A 218 16.05 -3.73 20.88
N SER A 219 17.34 -3.46 20.83
CA SER A 219 18.28 -4.01 19.84
C SER A 219 18.37 -5.54 19.81
N ASN A 220 18.05 -6.21 20.94
CA ASN A 220 18.01 -7.68 21.05
C ASN A 220 16.82 -8.30 20.30
N GLN A 221 15.84 -7.51 19.88
CA GLN A 221 14.64 -7.98 19.16
C GLN A 221 14.80 -7.99 17.63
N TYR A 222 15.99 -7.70 17.10
CA TYR A 222 16.24 -7.68 15.65
C TYR A 222 15.90 -9.00 14.95
N ASP A 223 16.35 -10.13 15.51
CA ASP A 223 16.03 -11.44 14.92
C ASP A 223 14.54 -11.79 15.01
N ALA A 224 13.90 -11.42 16.12
CA ALA A 224 12.45 -11.59 16.28
C ALA A 224 11.66 -10.75 15.25
N LEU A 225 12.10 -9.51 14.99
CA LEU A 225 11.51 -8.66 13.97
C LEU A 225 11.69 -9.25 12.56
N ARG A 226 12.88 -9.77 12.24
CA ARG A 226 13.10 -10.46 10.95
C ARG A 226 12.15 -11.62 10.76
N ASP A 227 12.00 -12.47 11.80
CA ASP A 227 11.13 -13.64 11.74
C ASP A 227 9.65 -13.23 11.62
N ALA A 228 9.24 -12.17 12.31
CA ALA A 228 7.89 -11.61 12.22
C ALA A 228 7.61 -11.06 10.80
N LEU A 229 8.51 -10.26 10.24
CA LEU A 229 8.41 -9.74 8.88
C LEU A 229 8.37 -10.87 7.84
N THR A 230 9.20 -11.90 7.99
CA THR A 230 9.20 -13.08 7.12
C THR A 230 7.84 -13.79 7.17
N LYS A 231 7.27 -13.98 8.36
CA LYS A 231 5.93 -14.58 8.53
C LYS A 231 4.83 -13.70 7.95
N LEU A 232 4.91 -12.38 8.11
CA LEU A 232 3.95 -11.47 7.48
C LEU A 232 4.04 -11.50 5.96
N GLN A 233 5.25 -11.49 5.40
CA GLN A 233 5.48 -11.58 3.97
C GLN A 233 4.89 -12.86 3.35
N LEU A 234 4.87 -13.96 4.12
CA LEU A 234 4.19 -15.19 3.70
C LEU A 234 2.69 -15.01 3.46
N ASN A 235 2.08 -14.06 4.19
CA ASN A 235 0.64 -13.77 4.10
C ASN A 235 0.36 -12.45 3.35
N ASP A 236 1.39 -11.76 2.91
CA ASP A 236 1.32 -10.48 2.22
C ASP A 236 2.42 -10.37 1.17
N ALA A 237 2.10 -10.81 -0.04
CA ALA A 237 3.05 -10.83 -1.17
C ALA A 237 3.50 -9.43 -1.62
N ALA A 238 2.79 -8.38 -1.21
CA ALA A 238 3.13 -7.01 -1.53
C ALA A 238 4.19 -6.42 -0.58
N LEU A 239 4.35 -6.99 0.62
CA LEU A 239 5.35 -6.57 1.59
C LEU A 239 6.74 -7.03 1.13
N GLN A 240 7.63 -6.06 0.90
CA GLN A 240 9.04 -6.31 0.63
C GLN A 240 9.87 -5.70 1.76
N PHE A 241 10.94 -6.35 2.16
CA PHE A 241 11.84 -5.79 3.16
C PHE A 241 13.28 -6.26 2.95
N GLU A 242 14.21 -5.41 3.31
CA GLU A 242 15.65 -5.70 3.30
C GLU A 242 16.32 -5.20 4.59
N PRO A 243 17.41 -5.83 5.03
CA PRO A 243 18.16 -5.35 6.19
C PRO A 243 18.65 -3.92 5.99
N GLU A 244 18.50 -3.09 7.01
CA GLU A 244 19.00 -1.72 7.01
C GLU A 244 19.68 -1.41 8.35
N VAL A 245 20.68 -0.53 8.29
CA VAL A 245 21.39 -0.06 9.48
C VAL A 245 21.30 1.46 9.53
N SER A 246 20.77 1.97 10.63
CA SER A 246 20.76 3.39 10.96
C SER A 246 21.81 3.69 12.01
N GLN A 247 22.54 4.79 11.87
CA GLN A 247 23.50 5.25 12.88
C GLN A 247 22.80 5.63 14.18
N ALA A 248 21.58 6.15 14.09
CA ALA A 248 20.80 6.59 15.23
C ALA A 248 19.97 5.47 15.88
N LEU A 249 19.40 4.54 15.09
CA LEU A 249 18.43 3.53 15.54
C LEU A 249 19.02 2.11 15.59
N GLY A 250 20.20 1.90 15.03
CA GLY A 250 20.85 0.58 14.99
C GLY A 250 20.35 -0.31 13.85
N PHE A 251 20.24 -1.60 14.08
CA PHE A 251 19.82 -2.59 13.09
C PHE A 251 18.31 -2.65 12.97
N GLY A 252 17.81 -2.64 11.73
CA GLY A 252 16.40 -2.74 11.40
C GLY A 252 16.20 -3.21 9.97
N PHE A 253 15.04 -2.90 9.40
CA PHE A 253 14.68 -3.27 8.05
C PHE A 253 14.10 -2.09 7.30
N ARG A 254 14.47 -1.95 6.04
CA ARG A 254 13.78 -1.10 5.08
C ARG A 254 12.64 -1.88 4.49
N ALA A 255 11.41 -1.46 4.71
CA ALA A 255 10.23 -2.12 4.20
C ALA A 255 9.54 -1.27 3.14
N GLY A 256 9.08 -1.94 2.08
CA GLY A 256 8.32 -1.36 0.98
C GLY A 256 6.85 -1.73 1.10
N PHE A 257 5.98 -0.76 0.86
CA PHE A 257 4.54 -0.83 1.02
C PHE A 257 3.82 -0.32 -0.22
N LEU A 258 2.58 -0.74 -0.44
CA LEU A 258 1.74 -0.22 -1.52
C LEU A 258 1.32 1.23 -1.29
N GLY A 259 1.12 1.61 -0.04
CA GLY A 259 0.74 2.95 0.40
C GLY A 259 0.79 3.08 1.91
N LEU A 260 0.34 4.21 2.45
CA LEU A 260 0.36 4.49 3.90
C LEU A 260 -0.52 3.54 4.70
N LEU A 261 -1.73 3.28 4.24
CA LEU A 261 -2.65 2.38 4.95
C LEU A 261 -2.08 0.97 5.04
N HIS A 262 -1.40 0.50 3.99
CA HIS A 262 -0.70 -0.78 4.02
C HIS A 262 0.42 -0.77 5.07
N MET A 263 1.19 0.31 5.14
CA MET A 263 2.24 0.50 6.15
C MET A 263 1.66 0.44 7.58
N ASP A 264 0.58 1.17 7.84
CA ASP A 264 -0.08 1.20 9.16
C ASP A 264 -0.61 -0.19 9.56
N ILE A 265 -1.22 -0.92 8.62
CA ILE A 265 -1.71 -2.29 8.86
C ILE A 265 -0.56 -3.24 9.19
N VAL A 266 0.54 -3.18 8.45
CA VAL A 266 1.73 -4.01 8.71
C VAL A 266 2.31 -3.68 10.07
N GLN A 267 2.44 -2.40 10.41
CA GLN A 267 2.92 -1.97 11.73
C GLN A 267 2.00 -2.47 12.85
N GLU A 268 0.69 -2.26 12.74
CA GLU A 268 -0.28 -2.70 13.75
C GLU A 268 -0.28 -4.22 13.91
N ARG A 269 -0.10 -4.98 12.83
CA ARG A 269 0.03 -6.45 12.89
C ARG A 269 1.31 -6.88 13.58
N LEU A 270 2.46 -6.22 13.32
CA LEU A 270 3.70 -6.49 14.04
C LEU A 270 3.57 -6.22 15.54
N GLU A 271 2.90 -5.14 15.91
CA GLU A 271 2.64 -4.79 17.30
C GLU A 271 1.68 -5.78 18.00
N ARG A 272 0.55 -6.12 17.36
CA ARG A 272 -0.51 -6.95 17.96
C ARG A 272 -0.28 -8.45 17.87
N GLU A 273 0.14 -8.95 16.70
CA GLU A 273 0.28 -10.40 16.47
C GLU A 273 1.62 -10.93 16.97
N TYR A 274 2.68 -10.10 16.92
CA TYR A 274 4.05 -10.49 17.27
C TYR A 274 4.59 -9.79 18.52
N ASN A 275 3.78 -8.91 19.12
CA ASN A 275 4.14 -8.15 20.35
C ASN A 275 5.48 -7.41 20.21
N MET A 276 5.65 -6.71 19.08
CA MET A 276 6.86 -5.96 18.74
C MET A 276 6.65 -4.48 19.01
N ASP A 277 7.52 -3.87 19.83
CA ASP A 277 7.58 -2.41 19.95
C ASP A 277 8.51 -1.85 18.87
N LEU A 278 7.96 -1.02 17.97
CA LEU A 278 8.67 -0.55 16.79
C LEU A 278 8.86 0.96 16.76
N ILE A 279 9.98 1.38 16.18
CA ILE A 279 10.22 2.74 15.72
C ILE A 279 10.12 2.72 14.19
N THR A 280 9.16 3.46 13.65
CA THR A 280 8.96 3.61 12.20
C THR A 280 9.50 4.97 11.76
N THR A 281 10.35 4.99 10.72
CA THR A 281 10.80 6.26 10.13
C THR A 281 9.69 6.88 9.27
N ALA A 282 9.82 8.17 8.98
CA ALA A 282 8.90 8.83 8.06
C ALA A 282 8.88 8.12 6.70
N PRO A 283 7.69 7.92 6.10
CA PRO A 283 7.58 7.30 4.79
C PRO A 283 8.30 8.13 3.71
N SER A 284 8.93 7.46 2.79
CA SER A 284 9.63 8.05 1.64
C SER A 284 9.23 7.34 0.36
N VAL A 285 9.39 8.02 -0.77
CA VAL A 285 9.19 7.46 -2.11
C VAL A 285 10.53 7.11 -2.74
N VAL A 286 10.52 6.37 -3.85
CA VAL A 286 11.72 6.07 -4.63
C VAL A 286 12.02 7.24 -5.54
N TYR A 287 13.26 7.75 -5.48
CA TYR A 287 13.76 8.75 -6.41
C TYR A 287 14.73 8.09 -7.41
N GLU A 288 14.68 8.52 -8.66
CA GLU A 288 15.72 8.22 -9.62
C GLU A 288 16.78 9.32 -9.61
N VAL A 289 18.03 8.93 -9.43
CA VAL A 289 19.18 9.85 -9.46
C VAL A 289 20.04 9.52 -10.66
N LEU A 290 20.08 10.43 -11.62
CA LEU A 290 21.04 10.38 -12.71
C LEU A 290 22.36 10.93 -12.18
N GLN A 291 23.41 10.10 -12.23
CA GLN A 291 24.74 10.51 -11.81
C GLN A 291 25.55 11.12 -12.99
N THR A 292 26.58 11.86 -12.66
CA THR A 292 27.46 12.50 -13.63
C THR A 292 28.22 11.53 -14.55
N ASP A 293 28.27 10.24 -14.16
CA ASP A 293 28.84 9.17 -14.99
C ASP A 293 27.80 8.52 -15.94
N GLY A 294 26.54 9.02 -15.92
CA GLY A 294 25.44 8.51 -16.74
C GLY A 294 24.69 7.33 -16.11
N THR A 295 25.05 6.87 -14.92
CA THR A 295 24.34 5.80 -14.24
C THR A 295 23.07 6.32 -13.58
N VAL A 296 21.99 5.52 -13.60
CA VAL A 296 20.73 5.81 -12.90
C VAL A 296 20.65 4.93 -11.65
N VAL A 297 20.53 5.57 -10.49
CA VAL A 297 20.42 4.90 -9.20
C VAL A 297 19.05 5.20 -8.58
N HIS A 298 18.38 4.16 -8.13
CA HIS A 298 17.12 4.30 -7.36
C HIS A 298 17.45 4.51 -5.89
N VAL A 299 16.91 5.58 -5.32
CA VAL A 299 17.16 5.96 -3.92
C VAL A 299 15.84 5.91 -3.14
N GLU A 300 15.71 4.92 -2.29
CA GLU A 300 14.54 4.70 -1.41
C GLU A 300 14.74 5.35 -0.03
N ASN A 301 15.98 5.43 0.42
CA ASN A 301 16.35 6.03 1.69
C ASN A 301 17.06 7.37 1.48
N PRO A 302 16.53 8.48 2.03
CA PRO A 302 17.15 9.81 1.90
C PRO A 302 18.62 9.85 2.36
N SER A 303 19.01 9.04 3.36
CA SER A 303 20.40 9.01 3.83
C SER A 303 21.38 8.42 2.83
N LYS A 304 20.90 7.59 1.88
CA LYS A 304 21.69 6.95 0.82
C LYS A 304 21.83 7.83 -0.44
N LEU A 305 21.25 9.05 -0.44
CA LEU A 305 21.40 9.96 -1.58
C LEU A 305 22.90 10.24 -1.86
N PRO A 306 23.37 10.07 -3.11
CA PRO A 306 24.75 10.37 -3.47
C PRO A 306 25.17 11.80 -3.11
N PRO A 307 26.47 12.07 -2.97
CA PRO A 307 26.98 13.43 -2.81
C PRO A 307 26.59 14.33 -3.98
N VAL A 308 26.33 15.61 -3.70
CA VAL A 308 25.80 16.57 -4.69
C VAL A 308 26.68 16.70 -5.94
N ASP A 309 27.99 16.56 -5.78
CA ASP A 309 28.98 16.60 -6.86
C ASP A 309 28.89 15.43 -7.86
N LYS A 310 28.24 14.35 -7.46
CA LYS A 310 27.99 13.17 -8.29
C LYS A 310 26.61 13.12 -8.90
N ILE A 311 25.76 14.08 -8.58
CA ILE A 311 24.36 14.13 -9.06
C ILE A 311 24.29 15.09 -10.24
N ASP A 312 23.78 14.61 -11.38
CA ASP A 312 23.43 15.43 -12.53
C ASP A 312 21.96 15.87 -12.43
N GLU A 313 21.04 14.92 -12.19
CA GLU A 313 19.61 15.17 -12.11
C GLU A 313 18.94 14.25 -11.07
N ILE A 314 17.98 14.77 -10.33
CA ILE A 314 17.09 13.96 -9.48
C ILE A 314 15.70 13.99 -10.09
N ARG A 315 15.11 12.80 -10.22
CA ARG A 315 13.75 12.62 -10.72
C ARG A 315 12.86 12.09 -9.61
N GLU A 316 11.72 12.74 -9.43
CA GLU A 316 10.68 12.28 -8.49
C GLU A 316 9.56 11.53 -9.23
N PRO A 317 8.92 10.54 -8.57
CA PRO A 317 7.77 9.85 -9.13
C PRO A 317 6.57 10.80 -9.19
N ILE A 318 5.93 10.84 -10.35
CA ILE A 318 4.71 11.60 -10.61
C ILE A 318 3.58 10.62 -10.83
N ASP A 319 2.49 10.83 -10.12
CA ASP A 319 1.28 10.05 -10.24
C ASP A 319 0.16 10.85 -10.92
N THR A 320 -0.66 10.14 -11.69
CA THR A 320 -1.93 10.66 -12.16
C THR A 320 -2.95 10.45 -11.05
N VAL A 321 -3.44 11.52 -10.48
CA VAL A 321 -4.43 11.51 -9.39
C VAL A 321 -5.79 11.90 -9.92
N THR A 322 -6.76 11.02 -9.74
CA THR A 322 -8.16 11.21 -10.09
C THR A 322 -8.95 11.48 -8.82
N ILE A 323 -9.62 12.61 -8.75
CA ILE A 323 -10.39 13.05 -7.57
C ILE A 323 -11.85 13.26 -7.96
N PHE A 324 -12.76 12.65 -7.23
CA PHE A 324 -14.19 12.91 -7.29
C PHE A 324 -14.61 13.76 -6.11
N VAL A 325 -15.29 14.85 -6.36
CA VAL A 325 -15.65 15.81 -5.31
C VAL A 325 -16.94 16.56 -5.70
N PRO A 326 -17.87 16.83 -4.73
CA PRO A 326 -19.01 17.69 -4.97
C PRO A 326 -18.57 19.11 -5.38
N ASP A 327 -19.36 19.77 -6.22
CA ASP A 327 -19.05 21.08 -6.81
C ASP A 327 -18.72 22.16 -5.75
N GLU A 328 -19.36 22.11 -4.59
CA GLU A 328 -19.12 23.07 -3.49
C GLU A 328 -17.69 23.04 -2.92
N TYR A 329 -16.97 21.89 -3.04
CA TYR A 329 -15.60 21.72 -2.52
C TYR A 329 -14.51 21.79 -3.58
N VAL A 330 -14.87 21.90 -4.87
CA VAL A 330 -13.91 21.90 -6.00
C VAL A 330 -12.81 22.94 -5.81
N GLY A 331 -13.16 24.17 -5.46
CA GLY A 331 -12.19 25.24 -5.27
C GLY A 331 -11.18 24.96 -4.14
N ALA A 332 -11.63 24.33 -3.05
CA ALA A 332 -10.76 23.96 -1.94
C ALA A 332 -9.78 22.84 -2.33
N VAL A 333 -10.26 21.82 -3.05
CA VAL A 333 -9.44 20.71 -3.54
C VAL A 333 -8.46 21.17 -4.61
N MET A 334 -8.88 22.00 -5.56
CA MET A 334 -7.97 22.59 -6.55
C MET A 334 -6.84 23.38 -5.90
N LYS A 335 -7.14 24.18 -4.88
CA LYS A 335 -6.11 24.89 -4.11
C LYS A 335 -5.15 23.92 -3.41
N LEU A 336 -5.66 22.85 -2.79
CA LEU A 336 -4.82 21.83 -2.17
C LEU A 336 -3.87 21.21 -3.20
N CYS A 337 -4.37 20.82 -4.38
CA CYS A 337 -3.56 20.25 -5.46
C CYS A 337 -2.47 21.24 -5.91
N GLN A 338 -2.79 22.53 -6.05
CA GLN A 338 -1.81 23.57 -6.40
C GLN A 338 -0.74 23.75 -5.31
N ASP A 339 -1.15 23.80 -4.03
CA ASP A 339 -0.22 23.90 -2.89
C ASP A 339 0.74 22.70 -2.83
N LYS A 340 0.31 21.55 -3.38
CA LYS A 340 1.08 20.32 -3.49
C LYS A 340 1.76 20.12 -4.87
N ARG A 341 1.98 21.21 -5.60
CA ARG A 341 2.66 21.23 -6.90
C ARG A 341 1.94 20.46 -8.02
N GLY A 342 0.64 20.25 -7.87
CA GLY A 342 -0.16 19.53 -8.85
C GLY A 342 -0.39 20.32 -10.14
N ILE A 343 -0.34 19.61 -11.27
CA ILE A 343 -0.66 20.11 -12.59
C ILE A 343 -2.01 19.53 -13.01
N GLN A 344 -3.01 20.39 -13.18
CA GLN A 344 -4.33 19.95 -13.63
C GLN A 344 -4.28 19.50 -15.09
N THR A 345 -4.74 18.28 -15.35
CA THR A 345 -4.80 17.70 -16.70
C THR A 345 -6.22 17.64 -17.24
N ASN A 346 -7.20 17.39 -16.37
CA ASN A 346 -8.60 17.33 -16.77
C ASN A 346 -9.54 17.86 -15.68
N LEU A 347 -10.71 18.34 -16.12
CA LEU A 347 -11.82 18.74 -15.26
C LEU A 347 -13.12 18.42 -16.00
N ALA A 348 -13.93 17.54 -15.45
CA ALA A 348 -15.22 17.16 -16.03
C ALA A 348 -16.32 17.25 -14.95
N TYR A 349 -17.51 17.70 -15.37
CA TYR A 349 -18.68 17.79 -14.52
C TYR A 349 -19.64 16.65 -14.84
N HIS A 350 -19.99 15.86 -13.84
CA HIS A 350 -20.98 14.78 -13.93
C HIS A 350 -22.11 15.08 -12.93
N GLY A 351 -23.10 15.83 -13.37
CA GLY A 351 -24.19 16.28 -12.50
C GLY A 351 -23.69 17.16 -11.36
N ARG A 352 -23.79 16.70 -10.11
CA ARG A 352 -23.31 17.39 -8.90
C ARG A 352 -21.89 16.99 -8.49
N GLN A 353 -21.35 15.97 -9.13
CA GLN A 353 -19.98 15.51 -8.90
C GLN A 353 -19.04 16.10 -9.95
N VAL A 354 -17.84 16.44 -9.51
CA VAL A 354 -16.79 16.96 -10.36
C VAL A 354 -15.62 15.99 -10.35
N HIS A 355 -15.20 15.60 -11.52
CA HIS A 355 -14.04 14.75 -11.75
C HIS A 355 -12.82 15.62 -12.08
N LEU A 356 -11.85 15.61 -11.20
CA LEU A 356 -10.59 16.33 -11.33
C LEU A 356 -9.46 15.33 -11.58
N THR A 357 -8.65 15.57 -12.60
CA THR A 357 -7.44 14.80 -12.83
C THR A 357 -6.22 15.72 -12.71
N TYR A 358 -5.28 15.32 -11.87
CA TYR A 358 -4.04 16.04 -11.64
C TYR A 358 -2.83 15.12 -11.81
N GLU A 359 -1.73 15.69 -12.22
CA GLU A 359 -0.41 15.09 -12.03
C GLU A 359 0.20 15.65 -10.75
N LEU A 360 0.45 14.78 -9.78
CA LEU A 360 0.99 15.14 -8.48
C LEU A 360 2.25 14.34 -8.17
N PRO A 361 3.27 14.96 -7.55
CA PRO A 361 4.39 14.19 -7.02
C PRO A 361 3.93 13.24 -5.90
N LEU A 362 4.27 11.96 -5.99
CA LEU A 362 3.90 10.97 -5.00
C LEU A 362 4.36 11.35 -3.59
N ALA A 363 5.54 11.97 -3.46
CA ALA A 363 6.06 12.45 -2.18
C ALA A 363 5.14 13.46 -1.47
N GLU A 364 4.35 14.24 -2.23
CA GLU A 364 3.38 15.20 -1.66
C GLU A 364 2.04 14.51 -1.31
N ILE A 365 1.73 13.38 -1.94
CA ILE A 365 0.52 12.59 -1.67
C ILE A 365 0.68 11.81 -0.36
N VAL A 366 1.82 11.13 -0.21
CA VAL A 366 2.11 10.17 0.86
C VAL A 366 2.09 10.79 2.27
N LEU A 367 2.31 12.09 2.44
CA LEU A 367 2.44 12.67 3.77
C LEU A 367 1.08 13.00 4.43
N ASP A 368 0.29 13.88 3.82
CA ASP A 368 -0.89 14.44 4.47
C ASP A 368 -2.03 14.80 3.48
N PHE A 369 -1.85 14.48 2.20
CA PHE A 369 -2.79 14.93 1.16
C PHE A 369 -4.18 14.36 1.35
N PHE A 370 -4.29 13.05 1.55
CA PHE A 370 -5.57 12.36 1.71
C PHE A 370 -6.35 12.87 2.92
N ASP A 371 -5.69 12.98 4.07
CA ASP A 371 -6.31 13.46 5.30
C ASP A 371 -6.80 14.91 5.18
N ARG A 372 -5.99 15.77 4.55
CA ARG A 372 -6.37 17.16 4.29
C ARG A 372 -7.53 17.26 3.32
N MET A 373 -7.51 16.46 2.26
CA MET A 373 -8.59 16.41 1.29
C MET A 373 -9.90 15.96 1.95
N LYS A 374 -9.89 14.87 2.71
CA LYS A 374 -11.06 14.37 3.45
C LYS A 374 -11.56 15.41 4.47
N SER A 375 -10.66 16.02 5.23
CA SER A 375 -11.02 17.01 6.23
C SER A 375 -11.71 18.24 5.62
N MET A 376 -11.16 18.81 4.53
CA MET A 376 -11.71 20.01 3.92
C MET A 376 -13.01 19.78 3.14
N THR A 377 -13.26 18.53 2.73
CA THR A 377 -14.47 18.12 2.00
C THR A 377 -15.48 17.41 2.88
N ARG A 378 -15.29 17.42 4.20
CA ARG A 378 -16.15 16.71 5.18
C ARG A 378 -16.31 15.22 4.87
N GLY A 379 -15.31 14.60 4.27
CA GLY A 379 -15.31 13.20 3.88
C GLY A 379 -15.90 12.90 2.48
N TYR A 380 -16.47 13.88 1.80
CA TYR A 380 -17.14 13.65 0.52
C TYR A 380 -16.20 13.45 -0.68
N ALA A 381 -14.97 13.96 -0.64
CA ALA A 381 -14.03 13.72 -1.72
C ALA A 381 -13.44 12.31 -1.64
N SER A 382 -13.31 11.66 -2.78
CA SER A 382 -12.55 10.43 -2.96
C SER A 382 -11.44 10.63 -3.99
N MET A 383 -10.37 9.84 -3.90
CA MET A 383 -9.27 9.90 -4.84
C MET A 383 -8.73 8.51 -5.14
N ASP A 384 -8.20 8.39 -6.35
CA ASP A 384 -7.39 7.29 -6.81
C ASP A 384 -6.11 7.85 -7.42
N TYR A 385 -5.01 7.08 -7.40
CA TYR A 385 -3.76 7.51 -7.99
C TYR A 385 -3.02 6.34 -8.63
N GLU A 386 -2.38 6.62 -9.76
CA GLU A 386 -1.61 5.65 -10.53
C GLU A 386 -0.27 6.26 -10.93
N PHE A 387 0.81 5.47 -10.79
CA PHE A 387 2.13 5.90 -11.22
C PHE A 387 2.14 6.21 -12.72
N LYS A 388 2.64 7.39 -13.07
CA LYS A 388 2.77 7.83 -14.45
C LYS A 388 4.21 7.75 -14.96
N GLU A 389 5.11 8.49 -14.34
CA GLU A 389 6.49 8.62 -14.80
C GLU A 389 7.41 9.20 -13.72
N TYR A 390 8.71 9.07 -13.94
CA TYR A 390 9.70 9.87 -13.21
C TYR A 390 9.97 11.18 -13.94
N ARG A 391 9.98 12.31 -13.21
CA ARG A 391 10.18 13.66 -13.75
C ARG A 391 11.24 14.38 -12.97
N ALA A 392 12.15 15.06 -13.72
CA ALA A 392 13.17 15.92 -13.13
C ALA A 392 12.57 16.97 -12.21
N SER A 393 13.14 17.12 -11.02
CA SER A 393 12.64 18.05 -9.99
C SER A 393 13.78 18.60 -9.15
N ASP A 394 13.63 19.87 -8.71
CA ASP A 394 14.59 20.51 -7.81
C ASP A 394 14.34 20.09 -6.35
N VAL A 395 14.62 18.83 -6.06
CA VAL A 395 14.55 18.27 -4.71
C VAL A 395 15.91 18.28 -4.04
N VAL A 396 15.90 18.45 -2.74
CA VAL A 396 17.10 18.52 -1.92
C VAL A 396 16.97 17.66 -0.68
N ARG A 397 18.09 17.11 -0.21
CA ARG A 397 18.11 16.41 1.07
C ARG A 397 18.20 17.42 2.20
N VAL A 398 17.28 17.32 3.14
CA VAL A 398 17.28 18.05 4.41
C VAL A 398 17.69 17.10 5.51
N ASP A 399 18.81 17.40 6.14
CA ASP A 399 19.36 16.65 7.26
C ASP A 399 19.02 17.35 8.57
N MET A 400 18.64 16.57 9.59
CA MET A 400 18.46 17.08 10.96
C MET A 400 19.72 16.78 11.77
N LEU A 401 20.25 17.84 12.42
CA LEU A 401 21.42 17.72 13.28
C LEU A 401 21.00 18.01 14.72
N ILE A 402 21.40 17.13 15.64
CA ILE A 402 21.19 17.30 17.08
C ILE A 402 22.57 17.43 17.74
N ASN A 403 22.85 18.58 18.35
CA ASN A 403 24.15 18.94 18.89
C ASN A 403 25.31 18.89 17.87
N GLY A 404 25.00 19.07 16.59
CA GLY A 404 25.96 18.98 15.50
C GLY A 404 26.04 17.62 14.82
N ASP A 405 25.54 16.57 15.45
CA ASP A 405 25.53 15.21 14.90
C ASP A 405 24.30 15.01 14.01
N ARG A 406 24.51 14.45 12.83
CA ARG A 406 23.44 14.15 11.88
C ARG A 406 22.64 12.92 12.33
N VAL A 407 21.33 13.04 12.35
CA VAL A 407 20.41 11.93 12.61
C VAL A 407 19.85 11.42 11.28
N ASP A 408 20.38 10.32 10.78
CA ASP A 408 20.05 9.73 9.48
C ASP A 408 18.57 9.33 9.36
N ALA A 409 17.95 8.85 10.42
CA ALA A 409 16.55 8.48 10.49
C ALA A 409 15.58 9.67 10.31
N LEU A 410 16.05 10.91 10.49
CA LEU A 410 15.27 12.14 10.32
C LEU A 410 15.60 12.86 9.00
N SER A 411 16.49 12.31 8.18
CA SER A 411 16.79 12.87 6.86
C SER A 411 15.60 12.71 5.92
N SER A 412 15.30 13.73 5.13
CA SER A 412 14.18 13.72 4.17
C SER A 412 14.61 14.36 2.84
N ILE A 413 13.98 13.91 1.75
CA ILE A 413 14.14 14.55 0.43
C ILE A 413 12.89 15.41 0.21
N LEU A 414 13.06 16.69 0.01
CA LEU A 414 12.00 17.68 -0.12
C LEU A 414 12.26 18.58 -1.32
N HIS A 415 11.20 19.09 -1.95
CA HIS A 415 11.35 20.12 -2.97
C HIS A 415 11.95 21.40 -2.35
N ARG A 416 12.90 22.02 -3.05
CA ARG A 416 13.68 23.17 -2.55
C ARG A 416 12.80 24.32 -2.05
N SER A 417 11.69 24.60 -2.73
CA SER A 417 10.76 25.66 -2.31
C SER A 417 10.15 25.43 -0.92
N ASN A 418 9.95 24.17 -0.52
CA ASN A 418 9.31 23.79 0.74
C ASN A 418 10.33 23.39 1.82
N ALA A 419 11.59 23.19 1.44
CA ALA A 419 12.61 22.65 2.33
C ALA A 419 12.85 23.51 3.58
N ILE A 420 12.90 24.84 3.44
CA ILE A 420 13.09 25.77 4.56
C ILE A 420 11.89 25.72 5.52
N PHE A 421 10.68 25.73 4.97
CA PHE A 421 9.46 25.73 5.78
C PHE A 421 9.33 24.40 6.55
N ARG A 422 9.46 23.28 5.86
CA ARG A 422 9.39 21.95 6.47
C ARG A 422 10.54 21.69 7.45
N GLY A 423 11.76 22.09 7.11
CA GLY A 423 12.89 21.98 8.04
C GLY A 423 12.68 22.73 9.34
N ARG A 424 12.08 23.94 9.27
CA ARG A 424 11.71 24.72 10.45
C ARG A 424 10.59 24.05 11.27
N GLU A 425 9.57 23.55 10.61
CA GLU A 425 8.46 22.83 11.26
C GLU A 425 8.95 21.60 12.03
N ILE A 426 9.79 20.77 11.40
CA ILE A 426 10.40 19.61 12.04
C ILE A 426 11.26 20.01 13.24
N ALA A 427 12.11 21.04 13.09
CA ALA A 427 12.95 21.52 14.19
C ALA A 427 12.12 22.02 15.38
N GLN A 428 11.01 22.75 15.13
CA GLN A 428 10.09 23.22 16.17
C GLN A 428 9.38 22.04 16.85
N ARG A 429 8.94 21.05 16.09
CA ARG A 429 8.29 19.86 16.63
C ARG A 429 9.26 19.04 17.49
N LEU A 430 10.49 18.82 17.02
CA LEU A 430 11.54 18.16 17.81
C LEU A 430 11.83 18.92 19.12
N ARG A 431 11.89 20.25 19.07
CA ARG A 431 12.06 21.08 20.27
C ARG A 431 10.96 20.84 21.31
N SER A 432 9.73 20.62 20.88
CA SER A 432 8.61 20.34 21.79
C SER A 432 8.63 18.94 22.36
N LEU A 433 9.15 17.97 21.61
CA LEU A 433 9.18 16.54 21.96
C LEU A 433 10.41 16.17 22.80
N ILE A 434 11.58 16.78 22.53
CA ILE A 434 12.81 16.47 23.25
C ILE A 434 12.71 17.02 24.67
N PRO A 435 12.78 16.16 25.72
CA PRO A 435 12.75 16.61 27.09
C PRO A 435 13.99 17.44 27.43
N ARG A 436 13.85 18.42 28.31
CA ARG A 436 14.98 19.23 28.77
C ARG A 436 16.01 18.37 29.49
N GLN A 437 17.26 18.51 29.05
CA GLN A 437 18.42 17.84 29.67
C GLN A 437 19.18 18.80 30.61
N MET A 438 20.22 18.33 31.27
CA MET A 438 21.09 19.17 32.11
C MET A 438 21.93 20.17 31.29
N TYR A 439 22.03 19.96 29.98
CA TYR A 439 22.70 20.81 29.00
C TYR A 439 21.71 21.26 27.92
N GLU A 440 22.09 22.29 27.18
CA GLU A 440 21.28 22.81 26.07
C GLU A 440 21.42 21.87 24.84
N VAL A 441 20.30 21.49 24.24
CA VAL A 441 20.29 20.69 23.03
C VAL A 441 20.01 21.59 21.82
N SER A 442 20.95 21.65 20.89
CA SER A 442 20.80 22.37 19.63
C SER A 442 20.19 21.48 18.59
N ILE A 443 19.14 21.95 17.93
CA ILE A 443 18.43 21.25 16.84
C ILE A 443 18.60 22.11 15.60
N GLN A 444 19.13 21.56 14.52
CA GLN A 444 19.35 22.27 13.28
C GLN A 444 18.82 21.48 12.10
N ALA A 445 18.21 22.16 11.14
CA ALA A 445 17.91 21.60 9.83
C ALA A 445 18.92 22.17 8.83
N ALA A 446 19.51 21.33 8.00
CA ALA A 446 20.55 21.71 7.05
C ALA A 446 20.33 21.11 5.66
N ILE A 447 20.71 21.86 4.63
CA ILE A 447 20.85 21.38 3.25
C ILE A 447 22.35 21.41 2.93
N GLY A 448 22.97 20.22 2.86
CA GLY A 448 24.41 20.12 2.77
C GLY A 448 25.09 20.79 3.96
N ALA A 449 25.94 21.80 3.71
CA ALA A 449 26.62 22.58 4.74
C ALA A 449 25.80 23.79 5.26
N ASN A 450 24.68 24.13 4.61
CA ASN A 450 23.91 25.32 4.92
C ASN A 450 22.79 25.02 5.93
N ILE A 451 22.85 25.67 7.10
CA ILE A 451 21.80 25.59 8.13
C ILE A 451 20.62 26.47 7.70
N ILE A 452 19.44 25.85 7.51
CA ILE A 452 18.21 26.53 7.08
C ILE A 452 17.26 26.85 8.25
N ALA A 453 17.38 26.12 9.35
CA ALA A 453 16.60 26.40 10.57
C ALA A 453 17.40 25.97 11.81
N ARG A 454 17.15 26.64 12.92
CA ARG A 454 17.78 26.33 14.21
C ARG A 454 16.78 26.55 15.35
N GLU A 455 16.71 25.59 16.24
CA GLU A 455 15.96 25.63 17.49
C GLU A 455 16.82 25.10 18.65
N ASN A 456 16.51 25.51 19.87
CA ASN A 456 17.25 25.07 21.03
C ASN A 456 16.31 24.62 22.16
N VAL A 457 16.59 23.47 22.75
CA VAL A 457 15.95 23.01 23.98
C VAL A 457 16.81 23.49 25.15
N LYS A 458 16.26 24.40 25.97
CA LYS A 458 16.97 25.01 27.10
C LYS A 458 17.30 23.94 28.17
N ALA A 459 18.48 24.02 28.79
CA ALA A 459 18.86 23.19 29.91
C ALA A 459 17.86 23.32 31.12
N LEU A 460 17.74 22.23 31.89
CA LEU A 460 16.94 22.20 33.12
C LEU A 460 17.42 23.21 34.18
N ARG A 461 18.73 23.39 34.26
CA ARG A 461 19.35 24.38 35.16
C ARG A 461 20.13 25.40 34.37
N LYS A 462 19.97 26.68 34.72
CA LYS A 462 20.89 27.72 34.24
C LYS A 462 22.28 27.40 34.79
N ASN A 463 23.31 27.60 33.97
CA ASN A 463 24.69 27.51 34.44
C ASN A 463 24.90 28.60 35.53
N VAL A 464 24.81 28.20 36.78
CA VAL A 464 24.93 29.11 37.93
C VAL A 464 26.34 29.71 38.02
N LEU A 465 27.35 28.93 37.58
CA LEU A 465 28.74 29.38 37.53
C LEU A 465 28.97 30.52 36.55
N ALA A 466 28.29 30.50 35.38
CA ALA A 466 28.40 31.52 34.36
C ALA A 466 27.71 32.84 34.78
N LYS A 467 26.74 32.81 35.72
CA LYS A 467 25.98 33.98 36.16
C LYS A 467 26.34 34.46 37.56
N CYS A 468 26.95 33.61 38.37
CA CYS A 468 27.43 34.01 39.68
C CYS A 468 28.88 34.50 39.57
N TYR A 469 29.17 35.65 40.14
CA TYR A 469 30.52 36.22 40.22
C TYR A 469 31.21 36.45 38.85
N GLY A 470 30.47 36.69 37.78
CA GLY A 470 31.02 36.88 36.46
C GLY A 470 31.77 35.66 35.90
N GLY A 471 31.44 34.44 36.38
CA GLY A 471 32.15 33.20 36.03
C GLY A 471 33.36 32.85 36.96
N ASP A 472 33.64 33.69 37.92
CA ASP A 472 34.73 33.47 38.88
C ASP A 472 34.33 32.40 39.94
N ILE A 473 34.91 31.22 39.82
CA ILE A 473 34.68 30.09 40.73
C ILE A 473 35.29 30.29 42.11
N THR A 474 36.28 31.14 42.23
CA THR A 474 37.01 31.37 43.49
C THR A 474 36.19 32.22 44.49
N ARG A 475 35.18 32.94 44.00
CA ARG A 475 34.21 33.70 44.82
C ARG A 475 33.05 32.89 45.37
N LYS A 476 32.99 31.61 45.07
CA LYS A 476 31.98 30.69 45.53
C LYS A 476 32.46 29.92 46.77
#